data_2627a79289e36823bd343df0044a168f
#
_entry.id   2627a79289e36823bd343df0044a168f
#
_cell.length_a   1.000
_cell.length_b   1.000
_cell.length_c   1.000
_cell.angle_alpha   90.00
_cell.angle_beta   90.00
_cell.angle_gamma   90.00
#
_symmetry.space_group_name_H-M   'P 1'
#
loop_
_entity.id
_entity.type
_entity.pdbx_description
1 polymer ?
#
loop_
_entity_poly.entity_id
_entity_poly.type
_entity_poly.pdbx_seq_one_letter_code
_entity_poly.pdbx_strand_id
1 'polypeptide(L)'
;DENYLDSKKELTFEPCGNSDKIVVPNMRPFDAINMIASKSMPGKSNGVGYYFYETTKGFHFRSWDNMISSNGKQERPIKQEFYYMPMNITDPDIEDKINHDFKSVEHYRFANTFHDVAANTMLGTYSHRVISHNLFDKSYAIEDYDYHYDFEFSKHTETQGGGELPKYAVAMSPVDEDQNTVSDYPESRVSLQSTTQFLHNENTGSYGLDVAQDGRMTGKRVAQRSQVMQGTALKLTVKGQSYLEAGDLIDFKLRSVDEKNTDGAEDPQY
;
A
#
# COMPACT_ATOMS: atom_id res chain seq x y z
N ASP A 1 0.22 23.89 12.13
CA ASP A 1 1.12 25.05 12.12
C ASP A 1 0.29 26.33 11.95
N GLU A 2 -0.41 26.70 13.04
CA GLU A 2 -1.31 27.85 13.06
C GLU A 2 -0.64 29.17 12.67
N ASN A 3 0.68 29.24 12.82
CA ASN A 3 1.44 30.46 12.56
C ASN A 3 1.84 30.68 11.08
N TYR A 4 1.87 29.64 10.26
CA TYR A 4 2.39 29.72 8.90
C TYR A 4 1.36 29.40 7.83
N LEU A 5 0.44 28.48 8.10
CA LEU A 5 -0.56 28.05 7.11
C LEU A 5 -1.93 28.69 7.38
N ASP A 6 -2.13 29.31 8.54
CA ASP A 6 -3.41 29.87 8.99
C ASP A 6 -4.58 28.89 8.81
N SER A 7 -4.28 27.61 8.95
CA SER A 7 -5.21 26.53 8.73
C SER A 7 -5.71 25.97 10.07
N LYS A 8 -7.01 25.89 10.19
CA LYS A 8 -7.68 25.23 11.33
C LYS A 8 -7.83 23.73 11.16
N LYS A 9 -7.26 23.17 10.08
CA LYS A 9 -7.33 21.75 9.80
C LYS A 9 -6.49 20.93 10.76
N GLU A 10 -7.06 19.85 11.25
CA GLU A 10 -6.37 18.94 12.16
C GLU A 10 -5.28 18.13 11.41
N LEU A 11 -4.21 17.78 12.13
CA LEU A 11 -3.19 16.85 11.66
C LEU A 11 -3.44 15.47 12.26
N THR A 12 -3.81 14.53 11.41
CA THR A 12 -3.87 13.11 11.76
C THR A 12 -2.57 12.45 11.37
N PHE A 13 -1.84 11.90 12.32
CA PHE A 13 -0.57 11.22 12.04
C PHE A 13 -0.49 9.84 12.67
N GLU A 14 0.19 8.95 11.99
CA GLU A 14 0.57 7.64 12.50
C GLU A 14 1.98 7.71 13.08
N PRO A 15 2.18 7.30 14.36
CA PRO A 15 3.51 7.29 14.95
C PRO A 15 4.44 6.32 14.23
N CYS A 16 5.65 6.79 13.93
CA CYS A 16 6.71 5.96 13.37
C CYS A 16 7.33 5.05 14.43
N GLY A 17 7.73 3.85 14.02
CA GLY A 17 8.45 2.90 14.87
C GLY A 17 9.94 3.14 14.94
N ASN A 18 10.49 3.89 13.99
CA ASN A 18 11.89 4.28 13.97
C ASN A 18 12.09 5.71 14.46
N SER A 19 13.27 5.96 15.01
CA SER A 19 13.73 7.29 15.38
C SER A 19 14.97 7.62 14.57
N ASP A 20 14.98 8.76 13.91
CA ASP A 20 16.09 9.18 13.06
C ASP A 20 16.46 10.64 13.34
N LYS A 21 17.76 10.97 13.23
CA LYS A 21 18.26 12.34 13.29
C LYS A 21 18.51 12.83 11.88
N ILE A 22 17.62 13.62 11.36
CA ILE A 22 17.69 14.09 9.98
C ILE A 22 17.99 15.59 9.97
N VAL A 23 18.98 16.00 9.17
CA VAL A 23 19.19 17.39 8.84
C VAL A 23 18.39 17.68 7.58
N VAL A 24 17.38 18.54 7.71
CA VAL A 24 16.58 19.00 6.58
C VAL A 24 17.35 20.08 5.85
N PRO A 25 17.77 19.88 4.58
CA PRO A 25 18.43 20.90 3.79
C PRO A 25 17.46 22.03 3.43
N ASN A 26 17.96 23.07 2.75
CA ASN A 26 17.12 24.17 2.28
C ASN A 26 16.19 23.68 1.15
N MET A 27 15.01 23.19 1.51
CA MET A 27 13.98 22.68 0.60
C MET A 27 12.60 23.18 1.02
N ARG A 28 11.62 22.99 0.15
CA ARG A 28 10.24 23.35 0.46
C ARG A 28 9.70 22.47 1.59
N PRO A 29 8.82 22.98 2.46
CA PRO A 29 8.28 22.22 3.60
C PRO A 29 7.64 20.88 3.21
N PHE A 30 6.87 20.82 2.13
CA PHE A 30 6.25 19.57 1.67
C PHE A 30 7.27 18.56 1.12
N ASP A 31 8.34 19.04 0.49
CA ASP A 31 9.44 18.18 0.04
C ASP A 31 10.19 17.58 1.25
N ALA A 32 10.34 18.38 2.31
CA ALA A 32 10.91 17.91 3.57
C ALA A 32 10.04 16.83 4.23
N ILE A 33 8.72 17.01 4.25
CA ILE A 33 7.80 16.00 4.75
C ILE A 33 7.89 14.71 3.92
N ASN A 34 7.93 14.81 2.60
CA ASN A 34 8.09 13.66 1.71
C ASN A 34 9.44 12.95 1.92
N MET A 35 10.51 13.71 2.16
CA MET A 35 11.80 13.14 2.52
C MET A 35 11.73 12.36 3.84
N ILE A 36 11.06 12.88 4.85
CA ILE A 36 10.83 12.19 6.12
C ILE A 36 9.94 10.95 5.89
N ALA A 37 8.84 11.09 5.15
CA ALA A 37 7.95 9.99 4.82
C ALA A 37 8.69 8.82 4.14
N SER A 38 9.65 9.14 3.29
CA SER A 38 10.46 8.12 2.61
C SER A 38 11.35 7.31 3.55
N LYS A 39 11.63 7.79 4.75
CA LYS A 39 12.45 7.11 5.77
C LYS A 39 11.64 6.58 6.95
N SER A 40 10.36 6.91 7.00
CA SER A 40 9.48 6.50 8.09
C SER A 40 9.05 5.04 7.96
N MET A 41 9.05 4.34 9.08
CA MET A 41 8.54 2.98 9.21
C MET A 41 7.40 2.96 10.23
N PRO A 42 6.29 2.26 9.96
CA PRO A 42 5.25 2.09 10.95
C PRO A 42 5.72 1.21 12.11
N GLY A 43 5.34 1.57 13.32
CA GLY A 43 5.70 0.81 14.51
C GLY A 43 4.84 -0.42 14.76
N LYS A 44 3.70 -0.54 14.06
CA LYS A 44 2.70 -1.56 14.32
C LYS A 44 2.38 -2.47 13.14
N SER A 45 2.88 -2.16 11.97
CA SER A 45 2.67 -2.94 10.75
C SER A 45 4.00 -3.21 10.05
N ASN A 46 4.00 -4.17 9.16
CA ASN A 46 5.17 -4.54 8.36
C ASN A 46 5.30 -3.73 7.08
N GLY A 47 4.28 -2.96 6.73
CA GLY A 47 4.29 -2.11 5.56
C GLY A 47 5.30 -0.97 5.69
N VAL A 48 5.77 -0.50 4.57
CA VAL A 48 6.66 0.66 4.48
C VAL A 48 6.07 1.62 3.47
N GLY A 49 6.04 2.85 3.76
CA GLY A 49 5.53 3.86 2.84
C GLY A 49 4.51 4.74 3.49
N TYR A 50 4.98 5.88 3.93
CA TYR A 50 4.14 6.93 4.44
C TYR A 50 3.75 7.87 3.31
N TYR A 51 2.53 8.35 3.40
CA TYR A 51 1.98 9.36 2.51
C TYR A 51 1.56 10.58 3.32
N PHE A 52 1.89 11.74 2.79
CA PHE A 52 1.37 12.99 3.29
C PHE A 52 0.37 13.54 2.27
N TYR A 53 -0.85 13.79 2.71
CA TYR A 53 -1.90 14.30 1.86
C TYR A 53 -2.89 15.16 2.66
N GLU A 54 -3.58 16.01 1.96
CA GLU A 54 -4.60 16.91 2.51
C GLU A 54 -5.99 16.49 2.04
N THR A 55 -6.94 16.54 2.97
CA THR A 55 -8.36 16.37 2.68
C THR A 55 -9.14 17.62 3.10
N THR A 56 -10.45 17.60 2.89
CA THR A 56 -11.32 18.68 3.37
C THR A 56 -11.31 18.81 4.88
N LYS A 57 -11.10 17.72 5.61
CA LYS A 57 -11.12 17.68 7.08
C LYS A 57 -9.75 17.97 7.70
N GLY A 58 -8.66 17.59 7.06
CA GLY A 58 -7.36 17.73 7.68
C GLY A 58 -6.17 17.36 6.82
N PHE A 59 -5.02 17.41 7.45
CA PHE A 59 -3.76 16.88 6.91
C PHE A 59 -3.54 15.47 7.48
N HIS A 60 -3.05 14.57 6.66
CA HIS A 60 -2.82 13.18 7.02
C HIS A 60 -1.37 12.79 6.74
N PHE A 61 -0.74 12.15 7.72
CA PHE A 61 0.56 11.51 7.58
C PHE A 61 0.42 10.06 8.05
N ARG A 62 0.26 9.14 7.11
CA ARG A 62 -0.12 7.75 7.37
C ARG A 62 0.59 6.79 6.45
N SER A 63 0.81 5.57 6.93
CA SER A 63 1.29 4.48 6.09
C SER A 63 0.18 3.90 5.21
N TRP A 64 0.56 3.21 4.14
CA TRP A 64 -0.36 2.46 3.30
C TRP A 64 -1.16 1.45 4.11
N ASP A 65 -0.49 0.70 4.97
CA ASP A 65 -1.12 -0.28 5.84
C ASP A 65 -2.16 0.35 6.77
N ASN A 66 -1.91 1.55 7.27
CA ASN A 66 -2.86 2.26 8.12
C ASN A 66 -4.09 2.77 7.35
N MET A 67 -3.97 2.97 6.04
CA MET A 67 -5.13 3.32 5.20
C MET A 67 -6.05 2.12 5.02
N ILE A 68 -5.51 0.91 4.96
CA ILE A 68 -6.29 -0.33 4.79
C ILE A 68 -6.78 -0.84 6.15
N SER A 69 -5.93 -0.84 7.18
CA SER A 69 -6.26 -1.38 8.49
C SER A 69 -6.04 -0.36 9.60
N SER A 70 -6.96 -0.28 10.54
CA SER A 70 -6.81 0.57 11.73
C SER A 70 -5.82 -0.09 12.70
N ASN A 71 -4.72 0.59 13.01
CA ASN A 71 -3.70 0.14 13.98
C ASN A 71 -3.06 -1.24 13.72
N GLY A 72 -3.08 -1.73 12.48
CA GLY A 72 -2.48 -3.01 12.11
C GLY A 72 -3.19 -4.27 12.62
N LYS A 73 -4.31 -4.12 13.32
CA LYS A 73 -5.06 -5.25 13.91
C LYS A 73 -6.55 -5.21 13.64
N GLN A 74 -7.11 -4.06 13.34
CA GLN A 74 -8.53 -3.89 13.06
C GLN A 74 -8.70 -3.44 11.62
N GLU A 75 -9.59 -4.11 10.92
CA GLU A 75 -10.04 -3.68 9.61
C GLU A 75 -10.66 -2.29 9.68
N ARG A 76 -10.34 -1.43 8.72
CA ARG A 76 -11.07 -0.18 8.61
C ARG A 76 -12.46 -0.46 8.04
N PRO A 77 -13.50 0.16 8.59
CA PRO A 77 -14.84 -0.02 8.04
C PRO A 77 -14.88 0.52 6.60
N ILE A 78 -15.57 -0.21 5.75
CA ILE A 78 -15.94 0.24 4.42
C ILE A 78 -16.84 1.47 4.60
N LYS A 79 -16.42 2.58 4.00
CA LYS A 79 -17.12 3.85 4.14
C LYS A 79 -18.40 3.90 3.33
N GLN A 80 -18.35 3.31 2.15
CA GLN A 80 -19.44 3.29 1.19
C GLN A 80 -19.34 2.06 0.32
N GLU A 81 -20.50 1.44 0.08
CA GLU A 81 -20.68 0.40 -0.93
C GLU A 81 -21.22 1.05 -2.20
N PHE A 82 -20.67 0.66 -3.34
CA PHE A 82 -21.11 1.05 -4.65
C PHE A 82 -21.44 -0.16 -5.50
N TYR A 83 -22.44 -0.04 -6.34
CA TYR A 83 -22.78 -1.08 -7.31
C TYR A 83 -23.00 -0.49 -8.70
N TYR A 84 -22.57 -1.23 -9.68
CA TYR A 84 -22.80 -0.86 -11.06
C TYR A 84 -24.27 -1.11 -11.44
N MET A 85 -24.93 -0.04 -11.82
CA MET A 85 -26.27 -0.10 -12.40
C MET A 85 -26.28 0.66 -13.70
N PRO A 86 -26.47 -0.02 -14.84
CA PRO A 86 -26.72 0.68 -16.10
C PRO A 86 -28.02 1.50 -16.00
N MET A 87 -27.99 2.71 -16.54
CA MET A 87 -29.03 3.75 -16.42
C MET A 87 -30.47 3.33 -16.72
N ASN A 88 -30.66 2.17 -17.36
CA ASN A 88 -31.97 1.72 -17.85
C ASN A 88 -32.67 0.69 -16.96
N ILE A 89 -32.06 0.33 -15.84
CA ILE A 89 -32.69 -0.61 -14.90
C ILE A 89 -33.27 0.20 -13.75
N THR A 90 -34.54 0.54 -13.87
CA THR A 90 -35.31 1.08 -12.76
C THR A 90 -35.98 -0.10 -12.07
N ASP A 91 -35.56 -0.44 -10.89
CA ASP A 91 -36.27 -1.40 -10.05
C ASP A 91 -37.44 -0.65 -9.40
N PRO A 92 -38.70 -1.00 -9.72
CA PRO A 92 -39.86 -0.28 -9.19
C PRO A 92 -40.10 -0.51 -7.69
N ASP A 93 -39.47 -1.52 -7.09
CA ASP A 93 -39.74 -1.94 -5.70
C ASP A 93 -38.75 -1.37 -4.67
N ILE A 94 -37.88 -0.44 -5.06
CA ILE A 94 -36.91 0.15 -4.14
C ILE A 94 -37.57 1.25 -3.30
N GLU A 95 -37.83 0.96 -2.03
CA GLU A 95 -38.40 1.92 -1.07
C GLU A 95 -37.56 3.18 -0.87
N ASP A 96 -36.24 3.07 -1.03
CA ASP A 96 -35.30 4.17 -0.87
C ASP A 96 -34.50 4.46 -2.15
N LYS A 97 -35.21 4.93 -3.15
CA LYS A 97 -34.63 5.27 -4.45
C LYS A 97 -33.48 6.29 -4.37
N ILE A 98 -33.55 7.24 -3.43
CA ILE A 98 -32.54 8.29 -3.32
C ILE A 98 -31.20 7.69 -2.83
N ASN A 99 -31.23 6.87 -1.78
CA ASN A 99 -30.01 6.22 -1.27
C ASN A 99 -29.45 5.23 -2.28
N HIS A 100 -30.33 4.52 -2.99
CA HIS A 100 -29.91 3.63 -4.05
C HIS A 100 -29.21 4.39 -5.19
N ASP A 101 -29.78 5.51 -5.61
CA ASP A 101 -29.21 6.37 -6.65
C ASP A 101 -27.83 6.92 -6.24
N PHE A 102 -27.63 7.24 -4.96
CA PHE A 102 -26.33 7.68 -4.46
C PHE A 102 -25.26 6.59 -4.42
N LYS A 103 -25.66 5.33 -4.31
CA LYS A 103 -24.75 4.16 -4.34
C LYS A 103 -24.49 3.65 -5.76
N SER A 104 -25.24 4.11 -6.75
CA SER A 104 -25.12 3.64 -8.13
C SER A 104 -23.91 4.24 -8.83
N VAL A 105 -23.17 3.39 -9.53
CA VAL A 105 -22.08 3.76 -10.43
C VAL A 105 -22.63 3.90 -11.84
N GLU A 106 -22.50 5.06 -12.44
CA GLU A 106 -22.94 5.34 -13.80
C GLU A 106 -22.01 4.72 -14.84
N HIS A 107 -20.72 4.81 -14.56
CA HIS A 107 -19.69 4.29 -15.44
C HIS A 107 -18.48 3.84 -14.64
N TYR A 108 -17.89 2.71 -15.02
CA TYR A 108 -16.65 2.23 -14.46
C TYR A 108 -15.64 1.91 -15.57
N ARG A 109 -14.38 2.02 -15.25
CA ARG A 109 -13.29 1.69 -16.16
C ARG A 109 -12.10 1.19 -15.35
N PHE A 110 -11.62 0.01 -15.71
CA PHE A 110 -10.31 -0.44 -15.24
C PHE A 110 -9.24 0.42 -15.91
N ALA A 111 -8.46 1.12 -15.11
CA ALA A 111 -7.40 1.99 -15.60
C ALA A 111 -6.12 1.23 -15.90
N ASN A 112 -5.91 0.12 -15.16
CA ASN A 112 -4.75 -0.73 -15.35
C ASN A 112 -5.18 -2.19 -15.15
N THR A 113 -5.14 -2.98 -16.21
CA THR A 113 -5.53 -4.40 -16.20
C THR A 113 -4.35 -5.31 -16.53
N PHE A 114 -3.19 -4.72 -16.79
CA PHE A 114 -2.02 -5.44 -17.23
C PHE A 114 -0.93 -5.43 -16.17
N HIS A 115 -0.48 -6.61 -15.77
CA HIS A 115 0.67 -6.79 -14.93
C HIS A 115 1.87 -7.22 -15.77
N ASP A 116 2.87 -6.37 -15.86
CA ASP A 116 4.13 -6.72 -16.49
C ASP A 116 5.00 -7.52 -15.51
N VAL A 117 4.83 -8.85 -15.56
CA VAL A 117 5.55 -9.77 -14.69
C VAL A 117 7.06 -9.69 -14.91
N ALA A 118 7.49 -9.55 -16.18
CA ALA A 118 8.92 -9.47 -16.50
C ALA A 118 9.54 -8.19 -15.92
N ALA A 119 8.89 -7.04 -16.12
CA ALA A 119 9.36 -5.78 -15.54
C ALA A 119 9.36 -5.82 -14.01
N ASN A 120 8.35 -6.42 -13.38
CA ASN A 120 8.27 -6.57 -11.94
C ASN A 120 9.40 -7.45 -11.39
N THR A 121 9.71 -8.55 -12.05
CA THR A 121 10.84 -9.42 -11.68
C THR A 121 12.15 -8.66 -11.81
N MET A 122 12.36 -7.92 -12.89
CA MET A 122 13.56 -7.11 -13.09
C MET A 122 13.70 -5.99 -12.04
N LEU A 123 12.60 -5.44 -11.56
CA LEU A 123 12.57 -4.44 -10.48
C LEU A 123 12.79 -5.04 -9.09
N GLY A 124 12.71 -6.36 -8.96
CA GLY A 124 12.86 -7.06 -7.70
C GLY A 124 11.59 -7.02 -6.83
N THR A 125 10.42 -6.95 -7.46
CA THR A 125 9.15 -6.90 -6.76
C THR A 125 8.86 -8.18 -5.99
N TYR A 126 9.18 -9.33 -6.58
CA TYR A 126 8.90 -10.64 -5.98
C TYR A 126 10.06 -11.16 -5.13
N SER A 127 11.28 -10.84 -5.50
CA SER A 127 12.47 -11.22 -4.75
C SER A 127 13.59 -10.22 -4.99
N HIS A 128 14.34 -9.90 -3.93
CA HIS A 128 15.33 -8.83 -4.02
C HIS A 128 16.34 -8.97 -2.88
N ARG A 129 17.61 -8.89 -3.21
CA ARG A 129 18.70 -8.83 -2.23
C ARG A 129 19.22 -7.43 -2.08
N VAL A 130 19.22 -6.92 -0.86
CA VAL A 130 19.81 -5.63 -0.52
C VAL A 130 21.07 -5.85 0.32
N ILE A 131 22.18 -5.35 -0.17
CA ILE A 131 23.44 -5.32 0.55
C ILE A 131 23.64 -3.88 1.04
N SER A 132 23.48 -3.67 2.32
CA SER A 132 23.70 -2.39 2.96
C SER A 132 25.09 -2.34 3.58
N HIS A 133 25.86 -1.33 3.24
CA HIS A 133 27.21 -1.13 3.76
C HIS A 133 27.32 0.22 4.46
N ASN A 134 27.70 0.20 5.73
CA ASN A 134 27.99 1.41 6.48
C ASN A 134 29.49 1.73 6.38
N LEU A 135 29.78 2.89 5.79
CA LEU A 135 31.16 3.32 5.56
C LEU A 135 31.90 3.76 6.83
N PHE A 136 31.18 4.10 7.89
CA PHE A 136 31.78 4.58 9.14
C PHE A 136 32.32 3.44 10.00
N ASP A 137 31.50 2.45 10.28
CA ASP A 137 31.88 1.32 11.13
C ASP A 137 32.34 0.11 10.32
N LYS A 138 32.31 0.20 8.99
CA LYS A 138 32.67 -0.87 8.04
C LYS A 138 31.81 -2.14 8.20
N SER A 139 30.64 -1.99 8.78
CA SER A 139 29.67 -3.08 8.86
C SER A 139 28.92 -3.23 7.55
N TYR A 140 28.44 -4.43 7.28
CA TYR A 140 27.53 -4.69 6.17
C TYR A 140 26.42 -5.62 6.65
N ALA A 141 25.26 -5.49 6.03
CA ALA A 141 24.14 -6.39 6.21
C ALA A 141 23.62 -6.84 4.85
N ILE A 142 23.22 -8.10 4.77
CA ILE A 142 22.57 -8.69 3.61
C ILE A 142 21.14 -9.01 4.03
N GLU A 143 20.18 -8.44 3.33
CA GLU A 143 18.75 -8.66 3.58
C GLU A 143 18.11 -9.15 2.29
N ASP A 144 17.53 -10.33 2.36
CA ASP A 144 16.76 -10.92 1.30
C ASP A 144 15.27 -10.62 1.53
N TYR A 145 14.63 -10.12 0.49
CA TYR A 145 13.21 -9.87 0.48
C TYR A 145 12.51 -10.96 -0.31
N ASP A 146 11.51 -11.57 0.30
CA ASP A 146 10.64 -12.58 -0.27
C ASP A 146 9.19 -12.08 -0.21
N TYR A 147 8.59 -11.84 -1.38
CA TYR A 147 7.23 -11.34 -1.48
C TYR A 147 6.19 -12.34 -0.97
N HIS A 148 6.41 -13.64 -1.20
CA HIS A 148 5.52 -14.69 -0.74
C HIS A 148 5.43 -14.68 0.79
N TYR A 149 6.57 -14.62 1.46
CA TYR A 149 6.61 -14.58 2.92
C TYR A 149 6.10 -13.25 3.51
N ASP A 150 6.53 -12.13 2.93
CA ASP A 150 6.17 -10.81 3.46
C ASP A 150 4.72 -10.41 3.17
N PHE A 151 4.08 -11.02 2.16
CA PHE A 151 2.68 -10.74 1.80
C PHE A 151 1.73 -11.05 2.96
N GLU A 152 1.91 -12.17 3.64
CA GLU A 152 1.08 -12.59 4.76
C GLU A 152 1.06 -11.55 5.90
N PHE A 153 2.18 -10.86 6.09
CA PHE A 153 2.32 -9.84 7.13
C PHE A 153 1.97 -8.41 6.67
N SER A 154 1.79 -8.21 5.38
CA SER A 154 1.37 -6.94 4.80
C SER A 154 -0.14 -6.80 4.85
N LYS A 155 -0.63 -5.56 4.80
CA LYS A 155 -2.05 -5.28 4.70
C LYS A 155 -2.42 -5.03 3.25
N HIS A 156 -3.47 -5.69 2.80
CA HIS A 156 -4.00 -5.56 1.45
C HIS A 156 -5.53 -5.58 1.46
N THR A 157 -6.13 -5.08 0.39
CA THR A 157 -7.58 -4.85 0.33
C THR A 157 -8.37 -6.14 0.18
N GLU A 158 -7.80 -7.18 -0.38
CA GLU A 158 -8.47 -8.45 -0.62
C GLU A 158 -8.89 -9.15 0.68
N THR A 159 -8.05 -9.10 1.70
CA THR A 159 -8.33 -9.74 3.00
C THR A 159 -8.40 -8.74 4.15
N GLN A 160 -8.23 -7.44 3.90
CA GLN A 160 -8.22 -6.34 4.87
C GLN A 160 -7.34 -6.54 6.13
N GLY A 161 -7.22 -7.74 6.62
CA GLY A 161 -6.47 -8.11 7.82
C GLY A 161 -5.07 -8.68 7.55
N GLY A 162 -4.70 -8.89 6.31
CA GLY A 162 -3.60 -9.74 5.90
C GLY A 162 -4.07 -11.18 5.67
N GLY A 163 -3.30 -11.99 5.02
CA GLY A 163 -3.63 -13.37 4.69
C GLY A 163 -2.62 -13.97 3.74
N GLU A 164 -2.79 -15.24 3.48
CA GLU A 164 -1.92 -15.96 2.54
C GLU A 164 -2.05 -15.40 1.13
N LEU A 165 -0.97 -15.47 0.38
CA LEU A 165 -0.95 -15.10 -1.02
C LEU A 165 -1.93 -16.01 -1.79
N PRO A 166 -2.73 -15.46 -2.72
CA PRO A 166 -3.61 -16.27 -3.55
C PRO A 166 -2.87 -17.39 -4.25
N LYS A 167 -3.46 -18.60 -4.27
CA LYS A 167 -2.84 -19.82 -4.82
C LYS A 167 -2.27 -19.67 -6.24
N TYR A 168 -2.84 -18.77 -7.02
CA TYR A 168 -2.42 -18.52 -8.41
C TYR A 168 -1.59 -17.24 -8.56
N ALA A 169 -1.14 -16.65 -7.46
CA ALA A 169 -0.27 -15.50 -7.54
C ALA A 169 1.04 -15.85 -8.24
N VAL A 170 1.57 -14.91 -9.01
CA VAL A 170 2.83 -15.12 -9.77
C VAL A 170 3.97 -15.53 -8.84
N ALA A 171 4.04 -14.93 -7.64
CA ALA A 171 5.10 -15.25 -6.69
C ALA A 171 5.06 -16.70 -6.18
N MET A 172 3.92 -17.38 -6.27
CA MET A 172 3.74 -18.79 -5.88
C MET A 172 3.84 -19.77 -7.05
N SER A 173 3.91 -19.28 -8.28
CA SER A 173 3.96 -20.16 -9.45
C SER A 173 5.35 -20.75 -9.59
N PRO A 174 5.50 -22.09 -9.70
CA PRO A 174 6.79 -22.71 -9.92
C PRO A 174 7.43 -22.25 -11.24
N VAL A 175 8.72 -21.97 -11.21
CA VAL A 175 9.49 -21.50 -12.37
C VAL A 175 10.55 -22.49 -12.81
N ASP A 176 10.84 -23.50 -12.00
CA ASP A 176 11.80 -24.55 -12.30
C ASP A 176 11.29 -25.96 -11.94
N GLU A 177 12.11 -26.98 -12.24
CA GLU A 177 11.82 -28.40 -11.99
C GLU A 177 11.81 -28.74 -10.49
N ASP A 178 12.53 -27.96 -9.67
CA ASP A 178 12.62 -28.12 -8.23
C ASP A 178 11.44 -27.47 -7.47
N GLN A 179 10.45 -26.98 -8.20
CA GLN A 179 9.26 -26.28 -7.67
C GLN A 179 9.56 -24.95 -6.97
N ASN A 180 10.73 -24.36 -7.22
CA ASN A 180 11.03 -23.02 -6.73
C ASN A 180 10.14 -21.99 -7.42
N THR A 181 9.77 -20.97 -6.70
CA THR A 181 8.97 -19.85 -7.18
C THR A 181 9.84 -18.65 -7.53
N VAL A 182 9.24 -17.60 -8.11
CA VAL A 182 9.99 -16.35 -8.39
C VAL A 182 10.55 -15.73 -7.12
N SER A 183 9.88 -15.94 -5.98
CA SER A 183 10.30 -15.40 -4.68
C SER A 183 11.56 -16.06 -4.10
N ASP A 184 11.89 -17.26 -4.55
CA ASP A 184 13.04 -18.02 -4.06
C ASP A 184 14.39 -17.58 -4.66
N TYR A 185 14.37 -16.60 -5.56
CA TYR A 185 15.58 -16.11 -6.27
C TYR A 185 15.95 -14.67 -5.88
N PRO A 186 16.43 -14.41 -4.65
CA PRO A 186 16.77 -13.05 -4.23
C PRO A 186 17.92 -12.44 -5.03
N GLU A 187 18.78 -13.27 -5.63
CA GLU A 187 19.87 -12.82 -6.50
C GLU A 187 19.39 -12.27 -7.87
N SER A 188 18.13 -12.47 -8.22
CA SER A 188 17.55 -11.92 -9.47
C SER A 188 17.65 -10.41 -9.54
N ARG A 189 17.63 -9.75 -8.37
CA ARG A 189 17.84 -8.32 -8.21
C ARG A 189 18.71 -8.05 -6.99
N VAL A 190 19.93 -7.61 -7.21
CA VAL A 190 20.85 -7.21 -6.13
C VAL A 190 21.01 -5.70 -6.13
N SER A 191 20.77 -5.08 -5.01
CA SER A 191 21.00 -3.65 -4.78
C SER A 191 22.08 -3.44 -3.74
N LEU A 192 23.08 -2.65 -4.07
CA LEU A 192 24.10 -2.20 -3.11
C LEU A 192 23.74 -0.80 -2.63
N GLN A 193 23.57 -0.66 -1.34
CA GLN A 193 23.25 0.59 -0.68
C GLN A 193 24.36 0.97 0.30
N SER A 194 25.02 2.09 0.07
CA SER A 194 25.96 2.64 1.03
C SER A 194 25.24 3.62 1.95
N THR A 195 25.35 3.42 3.24
CA THR A 195 24.83 4.35 4.23
C THR A 195 25.98 5.14 4.81
N THR A 196 25.79 6.45 4.94
CA THR A 196 26.71 7.36 5.61
C THR A 196 26.11 7.93 6.89
N GLN A 197 24.94 7.43 7.27
CA GLN A 197 24.23 7.94 8.44
C GLN A 197 24.79 7.32 9.71
N PHE A 198 25.24 8.20 10.58
CA PHE A 198 25.60 7.89 11.93
C PHE A 198 24.32 7.87 12.78
N LEU A 199 23.62 6.74 12.81
CA LEU A 199 22.48 6.59 13.67
C LEU A 199 22.99 6.14 15.04
N HIS A 200 23.16 7.09 15.91
CA HIS A 200 23.43 6.84 17.31
C HIS A 200 22.10 6.66 18.03
N ASN A 201 21.70 5.45 18.30
CA ASN A 201 20.64 5.18 19.23
C ASN A 201 21.23 5.06 20.64
N GLU A 202 21.16 6.14 21.40
CA GLU A 202 21.67 6.20 22.78
C GLU A 202 21.04 5.14 23.70
N ASN A 203 19.83 4.67 23.36
CA ASN A 203 19.10 3.72 24.18
C ASN A 203 19.44 2.25 23.92
N THR A 204 19.99 1.91 22.77
CA THR A 204 20.25 0.51 22.42
C THR A 204 21.74 0.17 22.31
N GLY A 205 22.61 1.18 22.22
CA GLY A 205 24.07 0.96 22.08
C GLY A 205 24.48 0.19 20.82
N SER A 206 23.57 -0.04 19.90
CA SER A 206 23.76 -0.88 18.74
C SER A 206 23.84 -0.06 17.45
N TYR A 207 25.01 -0.02 16.85
CA TYR A 207 25.26 0.66 15.59
C TYR A 207 24.83 -0.13 14.34
N GLY A 208 24.57 -1.42 14.48
CA GLY A 208 24.33 -2.32 13.35
C GLY A 208 22.87 -2.53 12.95
N LEU A 209 21.91 -2.12 13.79
CA LEU A 209 20.48 -2.33 13.53
C LEU A 209 19.94 -1.49 12.36
N ASP A 210 20.55 -0.33 12.14
CA ASP A 210 20.00 0.63 11.17
C ASP A 210 20.33 0.25 9.72
N VAL A 211 21.44 -0.42 9.49
CA VAL A 211 21.85 -0.90 8.16
C VAL A 211 20.93 -2.02 7.68
N ALA A 212 20.57 -2.94 8.57
CA ALA A 212 19.63 -4.02 8.27
C ALA A 212 18.21 -3.50 8.05
N GLN A 213 17.80 -2.50 8.83
CA GLN A 213 16.48 -1.86 8.65
C GLN A 213 16.35 -1.17 7.30
N ASP A 214 17.37 -0.45 6.85
CA ASP A 214 17.39 0.21 5.54
C ASP A 214 17.25 -0.82 4.40
N GLY A 215 17.90 -1.97 4.53
CA GLY A 215 17.78 -3.08 3.58
C GLY A 215 16.36 -3.63 3.48
N ARG A 216 15.76 -3.97 4.61
CA ARG A 216 14.38 -4.45 4.69
C ARG A 216 13.39 -3.44 4.14
N MET A 217 13.55 -2.18 4.47
CA MET A 217 12.71 -1.10 3.97
C MET A 217 12.77 -1.00 2.44
N THR A 218 13.94 -1.14 1.87
CA THR A 218 14.10 -1.00 0.41
C THR A 218 13.34 -2.08 -0.34
N GLY A 219 13.47 -3.35 0.04
CA GLY A 219 12.73 -4.46 -0.56
C GLY A 219 11.22 -4.28 -0.44
N LYS A 220 10.73 -4.06 0.76
CA LYS A 220 9.29 -3.83 1.02
C LYS A 220 8.74 -2.62 0.26
N ARG A 221 9.53 -1.58 0.13
CA ARG A 221 9.13 -0.37 -0.59
C ARG A 221 9.00 -0.60 -2.09
N VAL A 222 9.89 -1.39 -2.67
CA VAL A 222 9.78 -1.80 -4.08
C VAL A 222 8.48 -2.58 -4.30
N ALA A 223 8.20 -3.56 -3.46
CA ALA A 223 7.00 -4.38 -3.56
C ALA A 223 5.72 -3.54 -3.38
N GLN A 224 5.62 -2.72 -2.33
CA GLN A 224 4.46 -1.86 -2.11
C GLN A 224 4.24 -0.87 -3.25
N ARG A 225 5.30 -0.23 -3.72
CA ARG A 225 5.21 0.70 -4.86
C ARG A 225 4.68 -0.01 -6.10
N SER A 226 5.12 -1.22 -6.35
CA SER A 226 4.65 -2.02 -7.47
C SER A 226 3.18 -2.40 -7.30
N GLN A 227 2.75 -2.81 -6.11
CA GLN A 227 1.35 -3.10 -5.81
C GLN A 227 0.44 -1.88 -6.03
N VAL A 228 0.86 -0.71 -5.55
CA VAL A 228 0.07 0.53 -5.69
C VAL A 228 0.03 1.03 -7.12
N MET A 229 1.15 0.99 -7.83
CA MET A 229 1.25 1.55 -9.19
C MET A 229 0.77 0.59 -10.28
N GLN A 230 0.90 -0.71 -10.06
CA GLN A 230 0.56 -1.75 -11.03
C GLN A 230 -0.64 -2.59 -10.58
N GLY A 231 -1.17 -2.35 -9.39
CA GLY A 231 -2.41 -2.95 -8.94
C GLY A 231 -3.58 -2.55 -9.86
N THR A 232 -4.62 -3.33 -9.83
CA THR A 232 -5.83 -3.02 -10.59
C THR A 232 -6.41 -1.69 -10.12
N ALA A 233 -6.29 -0.67 -10.95
CA ALA A 233 -6.86 0.64 -10.67
C ALA A 233 -8.22 0.78 -11.35
N LEU A 234 -9.22 1.13 -10.57
CA LEU A 234 -10.59 1.30 -11.02
C LEU A 234 -10.98 2.78 -10.98
N LYS A 235 -11.52 3.29 -12.08
CA LYS A 235 -12.14 4.62 -12.15
C LYS A 235 -13.63 4.46 -12.13
N LEU A 236 -14.27 5.06 -11.16
CA LEU A 236 -15.72 5.06 -11.00
C LEU A 236 -16.26 6.46 -11.27
N THR A 237 -17.36 6.55 -12.00
CA THR A 237 -18.16 7.77 -12.13
C THR A 237 -19.39 7.59 -11.25
N VAL A 238 -19.41 8.35 -10.17
CA VAL A 238 -20.45 8.31 -9.14
C VAL A 238 -21.06 9.70 -8.95
N LYS A 239 -22.24 9.76 -8.37
CA LYS A 239 -22.85 11.05 -7.99
C LYS A 239 -22.00 11.72 -6.91
N GLY A 240 -21.94 13.06 -6.93
CA GLY A 240 -21.10 13.83 -6.01
C GLY A 240 -21.41 13.53 -4.55
N GLN A 241 -20.38 13.20 -3.79
CA GLN A 241 -20.46 12.85 -2.36
C GLN A 241 -19.42 13.64 -1.59
N SER A 242 -19.86 14.42 -0.62
CA SER A 242 -18.98 15.29 0.17
C SER A 242 -18.33 14.61 1.38
N TYR A 243 -18.76 13.40 1.71
CA TYR A 243 -18.28 12.68 2.89
C TYR A 243 -17.14 11.68 2.60
N LEU A 244 -16.89 11.39 1.33
CA LEU A 244 -15.76 10.57 0.91
C LEU A 244 -14.48 11.40 0.79
N GLU A 245 -13.41 10.83 1.27
CA GLU A 245 -12.09 11.45 1.27
C GLU A 245 -11.01 10.50 0.79
N ALA A 246 -9.89 11.08 0.35
CA ALA A 246 -8.71 10.27 0.02
C ALA A 246 -8.28 9.41 1.21
N GLY A 247 -8.02 8.13 0.96
CA GLY A 247 -7.67 7.13 1.96
C GLY A 247 -8.87 6.42 2.63
N ASP A 248 -10.10 6.70 2.19
CA ASP A 248 -11.27 5.92 2.61
C ASP A 248 -11.36 4.61 1.82
N LEU A 249 -11.84 3.56 2.48
CA LEU A 249 -12.15 2.28 1.84
C LEU A 249 -13.57 2.30 1.29
N ILE A 250 -13.71 1.88 0.05
CA ILE A 250 -14.99 1.69 -0.62
C ILE A 250 -15.10 0.24 -1.09
N ASP A 251 -16.30 -0.27 -1.11
CA ASP A 251 -16.62 -1.56 -1.72
C ASP A 251 -17.32 -1.32 -3.05
N PHE A 252 -16.93 -2.05 -4.09
CA PHE A 252 -17.51 -1.93 -5.41
C PHE A 252 -17.97 -3.30 -5.90
N LYS A 253 -19.28 -3.42 -6.12
CA LYS A 253 -19.93 -4.67 -6.51
C LYS A 253 -20.32 -4.64 -7.98
N LEU A 254 -19.81 -5.63 -8.71
CA LEU A 254 -20.21 -5.93 -10.07
C LEU A 254 -21.17 -7.13 -10.06
N ARG A 255 -22.29 -7.03 -10.78
CA ARG A 255 -23.13 -8.17 -11.01
C ARG A 255 -22.49 -9.11 -12.01
N SER A 256 -22.52 -10.40 -11.74
CA SER A 256 -22.05 -11.42 -12.67
C SER A 256 -22.87 -11.37 -13.96
N VAL A 257 -22.17 -11.43 -15.09
CA VAL A 257 -22.78 -11.48 -16.43
C VAL A 257 -23.02 -12.95 -16.87
N ASP A 258 -22.67 -13.93 -16.03
CA ASP A 258 -22.83 -15.34 -16.35
C ASP A 258 -24.33 -15.71 -16.36
N GLU A 259 -24.81 -16.23 -17.50
CA GLU A 259 -26.18 -16.72 -17.68
C GLU A 259 -26.62 -17.80 -16.67
N LYS A 260 -25.66 -18.46 -16.01
CA LYS A 260 -25.93 -19.46 -14.98
C LYS A 260 -26.30 -18.86 -13.62
N ASN A 261 -26.01 -17.60 -13.38
CA ASN A 261 -26.35 -16.89 -12.16
C ASN A 261 -27.57 -15.98 -12.39
N THR A 262 -28.74 -16.59 -12.52
CA THR A 262 -30.01 -15.87 -12.72
C THR A 262 -30.47 -15.07 -11.49
N ASP A 263 -29.88 -15.28 -10.33
CA ASP A 263 -30.32 -14.70 -9.06
C ASP A 263 -29.57 -13.41 -8.66
N GLY A 264 -28.86 -12.78 -9.58
CA GLY A 264 -28.15 -11.51 -9.30
C GLY A 264 -26.94 -11.66 -8.38
N ALA A 265 -26.32 -12.85 -8.38
CA ALA A 265 -25.10 -13.09 -7.64
C ALA A 265 -23.95 -12.16 -8.10
N GLU A 266 -23.15 -11.75 -7.14
CA GLU A 266 -21.94 -10.95 -7.39
C GLU A 266 -20.92 -11.77 -8.18
N ASP A 267 -20.14 -11.10 -9.02
CA ASP A 267 -19.06 -11.77 -9.74
C ASP A 267 -17.93 -12.09 -8.75
N PRO A 268 -17.58 -13.36 -8.54
CA PRO A 268 -16.54 -13.72 -7.57
C PRO A 268 -15.13 -13.33 -7.99
N GLN A 269 -14.95 -12.75 -9.17
CA GLN A 269 -13.66 -12.32 -9.67
C GLN A 269 -13.36 -10.83 -9.38
N TYR A 270 -14.33 -10.09 -8.87
CA TYR A 270 -14.20 -8.64 -8.62
C TYR A 270 -14.74 -8.25 -7.26
#